data_ff4b236d2a1fbd208a3419d7a10b5dfc
#
_entry.id   ff4b236d2a1fbd208a3419d7a10b5dfc
#
_cell.length_a   1.000
_cell.length_b   1.000
_cell.length_c   1.000
_cell.angle_alpha   90.00
_cell.angle_beta   90.00
_cell.angle_gamma   90.00
#
_symmetry.space_group_name_H-M   'P 1'
#
loop_
_entity.id
_entity.type
_entity.pdbx_description
1 polymer ?
#
loop_
_entity_poly.entity_id
_entity_poly.type
_entity_poly.pdbx_seq_one_letter_code
_entity_poly.pdbx_strand_id
1 'polypeptide(L)' 'MNLSKIHHIAIIVSDYEAAKNFYVNKLGFDVIRENYRPERNDWKLDLRVN' A
#
# COMPACT_ATOMS: atom_id res chain seq x y z
N MET A 1 10.99 8.39 20.00
CA MET A 1 10.78 7.96 18.61
C MET A 1 10.32 9.13 17.76
N ASN A 2 10.89 9.26 16.62
CA ASN A 2 10.54 10.33 15.69
C ASN A 2 9.56 9.80 14.64
N LEU A 3 8.29 10.11 14.80
CA LEU A 3 7.24 9.62 13.91
C LEU A 3 7.32 10.22 12.51
N SER A 4 8.01 11.36 12.36
CA SER A 4 8.14 11.98 11.05
C SER A 4 8.98 11.15 10.09
N LYS A 5 9.69 10.15 10.59
CA LYS A 5 10.45 9.24 9.74
C LYS A 5 9.67 8.00 9.34
N ILE A 6 8.47 7.83 9.87
CA ILE A 6 7.63 6.69 9.53
C ILE A 6 6.66 7.13 8.46
N HIS A 7 7.10 7.02 7.22
CA HIS A 7 6.30 7.44 6.08
C HIS A 7 5.88 6.28 5.19
N HIS A 8 6.17 5.06 5.61
CA HIS A 8 5.89 3.88 4.81
C HIS A 8 5.00 2.93 5.59
N ILE A 9 4.02 2.37 4.91
CA ILE A 9 3.18 1.32 5.47
C ILE A 9 3.09 0.19 4.47
N ALA A 10 2.89 -1.03 4.97
CA ALA A 10 2.70 -2.21 4.15
C ALA A 10 1.30 -2.73 4.41
N ILE A 11 0.53 -2.98 3.36
CA ILE A 11 -0.81 -3.50 3.47
C ILE A 11 -0.96 -4.74 2.61
N ILE A 12 -1.88 -5.63 3.02
CA ILE A 12 -2.21 -6.82 2.26
C ILE A 12 -3.66 -6.67 1.80
N VAL A 13 -3.87 -6.78 0.50
CA VAL A 13 -5.21 -6.57 -0.07
C VAL A 13 -5.51 -7.66 -1.07
N SER A 14 -6.76 -8.08 -1.14
CA SER A 14 -7.21 -9.07 -2.12
C SER A 14 -7.71 -8.40 -3.40
N ASP A 15 -8.18 -7.16 -3.30
CA ASP A 15 -8.66 -6.40 -4.45
C ASP A 15 -7.68 -5.26 -4.71
N TYR A 16 -6.81 -5.47 -5.67
CA TYR A 16 -5.76 -4.51 -6.00
C TYR A 16 -6.34 -3.17 -6.47
N GLU A 17 -7.32 -3.21 -7.37
CA GLU A 17 -7.87 -2.00 -7.95
C GLU A 17 -8.59 -1.14 -6.91
N ALA A 18 -9.38 -1.78 -6.06
CA ALA A 18 -10.10 -1.06 -5.01
C ALA A 18 -9.13 -0.45 -4.00
N ALA A 19 -8.10 -1.21 -3.61
CA ALA A 19 -7.12 -0.72 -2.66
C ALA A 19 -6.33 0.45 -3.23
N LYS A 20 -5.89 0.33 -4.47
CA LYS A 20 -5.13 1.39 -5.12
C LYS A 20 -5.96 2.65 -5.23
N ASN A 21 -7.21 2.52 -5.63
CA ASN A 21 -8.11 3.66 -5.75
C ASN A 21 -8.28 4.36 -4.39
N PHE A 22 -8.43 3.58 -3.32
CA PHE A 22 -8.62 4.15 -2.00
C PHE A 22 -7.35 4.85 -1.49
N TYR A 23 -6.22 4.14 -1.50
CA TYR A 23 -5.01 4.68 -0.89
C TYR A 23 -4.32 5.74 -1.73
N VAL A 24 -4.32 5.58 -3.04
CA VAL A 24 -3.65 6.53 -3.92
C VAL A 24 -4.56 7.70 -4.25
N ASN A 25 -5.77 7.44 -4.74
CA ASN A 25 -6.64 8.52 -5.21
C ASN A 25 -7.34 9.27 -4.09
N LYS A 26 -7.75 8.58 -3.03
CA LYS A 26 -8.47 9.24 -1.94
C LYS A 26 -7.57 9.74 -0.83
N LEU A 27 -6.55 8.96 -0.46
CA LEU A 27 -5.65 9.36 0.62
C LEU A 27 -4.37 10.02 0.14
N GLY A 28 -4.08 9.93 -1.16
CA GLY A 28 -2.91 10.59 -1.73
C GLY A 28 -1.59 9.92 -1.41
N PHE A 29 -1.61 8.62 -1.09
CA PHE A 29 -0.38 7.87 -0.83
C PHE A 29 0.26 7.47 -2.16
N ASP A 30 1.57 7.25 -2.13
CA ASP A 30 2.30 6.76 -3.29
C ASP A 30 2.63 5.29 -3.15
N VAL A 31 2.48 4.54 -4.23
CA VAL A 31 2.87 3.13 -4.24
C VAL A 31 4.37 3.06 -4.50
N ILE A 32 5.12 2.53 -3.54
CA ILE A 32 6.57 2.36 -3.67
C ILE A 32 6.87 1.02 -4.30
N ARG A 33 6.15 -0.01 -3.87
CA ARG A 33 6.37 -1.37 -4.33
C ARG A 33 5.08 -2.14 -4.23
N GLU A 34 4.87 -3.04 -5.17
CA GLU A 34 3.71 -3.92 -5.14
C GLU A 34 4.15 -5.32 -5.53
N ASN A 35 3.70 -6.32 -4.78
CA ASN A 35 4.04 -7.71 -5.00
C ASN A 35 2.79 -8.55 -4.95
N TYR A 36 2.56 -9.33 -6.00
CA TYR A 36 1.48 -10.28 -6.02
C TYR A 36 1.93 -11.59 -5.36
N ARG A 37 1.11 -12.14 -4.49
CA ARG A 37 1.40 -13.40 -3.81
C ARG A 37 0.44 -14.48 -4.32
N PRO A 38 0.86 -15.29 -5.31
CA PRO A 38 -0.04 -16.25 -5.95
C PRO A 38 -0.56 -17.33 -5.00
N GLU A 39 0.24 -17.75 -4.03
CA GLU A 39 -0.19 -18.76 -3.07
C GLU A 39 -1.31 -18.30 -2.16
N ARG A 40 -1.47 -16.98 -2.02
CA ARG A 40 -2.52 -16.40 -1.19
C ARG A 40 -3.54 -15.63 -2.01
N ASN A 41 -3.27 -15.47 -3.30
CA ASN A 41 -4.14 -14.73 -4.21
C ASN A 41 -4.44 -13.33 -3.69
N ASP A 42 -3.39 -12.65 -3.22
CA ASP A 42 -3.52 -11.28 -2.73
C ASP A 42 -2.29 -10.47 -3.14
N TRP A 43 -2.33 -9.18 -2.78
CA TRP A 43 -1.27 -8.25 -3.10
C TRP A 43 -0.71 -7.65 -1.82
N LYS A 44 0.61 -7.49 -1.79
CA LYS A 44 1.28 -6.74 -0.75
C LYS A 44 1.71 -5.40 -1.35
N LEU A 45 1.22 -4.32 -0.78
CA LEU A 45 1.52 -2.97 -1.25
C LEU A 45 2.34 -2.24 -0.21
N ASP A 46 3.47 -1.69 -0.63
CA ASP A 46 4.27 -0.81 0.21
C ASP A 46 3.96 0.61 -0.22
N LEU A 47 3.44 1.41 0.68
CA LEU A 47 2.96 2.75 0.38
C LEU A 47 3.76 3.78 1.15
N ARG A 48 3.98 4.92 0.52
CA ARG A 48 4.55 6.08 1.20
C ARG A 48 3.42 7.01 1.58
N VAL A 49 3.37 7.33 2.86
CA VAL A 49 2.37 8.23 3.42
C VAL A 49 2.96 9.64 3.39
N ASN A 50 2.24 10.57 2.82
CA ASN A 50 2.66 11.96 2.78
C ASN A 50 2.05 12.76 3.91
#